data_d10bf269c6f0cf2f7fd982fd39445084
#
_entry.id   d10bf269c6f0cf2f7fd982fd39445084
#
_cell.length_a   1.000
_cell.length_b   1.000
_cell.length_c   1.000
_cell.angle_alpha   90.00
_cell.angle_beta   90.00
_cell.angle_gamma   90.00
#
_symmetry.space_group_name_H-M   'P 1'
#
loop_
_entity.id
_entity.type
_entity.pdbx_description
1 polymer ?
#
loop_
_entity_poly.entity_id
_entity_poly.type
_entity_poly.pdbx_seq_one_letter_code
_entity_poly.pdbx_strand_id
1 'polypeptide(L)'
;MGEEIMKEDFFSEIKFDDQGLVPAVAYDTISGEVVMMAYMNRESLMLTLETGYCTYFSRSRQKLWKKGETSGNVQKLIRLKVDCDGDTLLLEIEQSGGACHTGHDSCFYREWNGESWREVRAAGDIGRAMRLEYDVVKRRAENPKEGSYTNYLLDKGVDKICKKVGEEATECVIAAKNRSEEELQWEAADLIYHMTVLLYEQGLNWDVVGDKMLYRQKGGK
;
A
#
# COMPACT_ATOMS: atom_id res chain seq x y z
N MET A 1 -8.32 18.99 -30.48
CA MET A 1 -8.64 17.72 -31.23
C MET A 1 -7.97 16.48 -30.64
N GLY A 2 -6.67 16.50 -30.29
CA GLY A 2 -6.03 15.32 -29.67
C GLY A 2 -6.43 15.06 -28.20
N GLU A 3 -6.62 16.07 -27.39
CA GLU A 3 -7.09 15.96 -25.99
C GLU A 3 -8.56 15.56 -25.86
N GLU A 4 -9.44 15.98 -26.75
CA GLU A 4 -10.84 15.57 -26.75
C GLU A 4 -11.00 14.10 -27.18
N ILE A 5 -10.23 13.63 -28.17
CA ILE A 5 -10.26 12.22 -28.62
C ILE A 5 -9.72 11.29 -27.51
N MET A 6 -8.66 11.67 -26.80
CA MET A 6 -8.16 10.88 -25.65
C MET A 6 -9.18 10.80 -24.50
N LYS A 7 -9.98 11.85 -24.30
CA LYS A 7 -11.03 11.85 -23.26
C LYS A 7 -12.22 10.95 -23.62
N GLU A 8 -12.61 10.88 -24.88
CA GLU A 8 -13.69 10.00 -25.33
C GLU A 8 -13.31 8.52 -25.25
N ASP A 9 -12.11 8.13 -25.69
CA ASP A 9 -11.60 6.77 -25.59
C ASP A 9 -11.47 6.30 -24.14
N PHE A 10 -11.02 7.17 -23.23
CA PHE A 10 -10.91 6.85 -21.81
C PHE A 10 -12.27 6.52 -21.17
N PHE A 11 -13.31 7.29 -21.47
CA PHE A 11 -14.65 7.07 -20.90
C PHE A 11 -15.42 5.94 -21.57
N SER A 12 -15.01 5.46 -22.75
CA SER A 12 -15.67 4.35 -23.44
C SER A 12 -15.56 3.03 -22.68
N GLU A 13 -14.51 2.86 -21.89
CA GLU A 13 -14.26 1.68 -21.06
C GLU A 13 -15.04 1.71 -19.73
N ILE A 14 -15.70 2.84 -19.38
CA ILE A 14 -16.35 3.00 -18.08
C ILE A 14 -17.87 3.06 -18.27
N LYS A 15 -18.56 2.13 -17.64
CA LYS A 15 -20.02 2.08 -17.58
C LYS A 15 -20.54 2.81 -16.36
N PHE A 16 -21.13 3.95 -16.60
CA PHE A 16 -21.86 4.69 -15.57
C PHE A 16 -23.29 4.15 -15.46
N ASP A 17 -23.82 4.14 -14.24
CA ASP A 17 -25.22 3.79 -13.99
C ASP A 17 -26.21 4.83 -14.59
N ASP A 18 -27.52 4.58 -14.43
CA ASP A 18 -28.58 5.47 -14.92
C ASP A 18 -28.54 6.88 -14.29
N GLN A 19 -27.81 7.08 -13.21
CA GLN A 19 -27.58 8.36 -12.55
C GLN A 19 -26.25 9.02 -13.00
N GLY A 20 -25.53 8.40 -13.92
CA GLY A 20 -24.23 8.85 -14.37
C GLY A 20 -23.10 8.63 -13.34
N LEU A 21 -23.25 7.63 -12.47
CA LEU A 21 -22.30 7.30 -11.40
C LEU A 21 -21.63 5.95 -11.65
N VAL A 22 -20.40 5.83 -11.19
CA VAL A 22 -19.66 4.58 -11.12
C VAL A 22 -19.10 4.41 -9.69
N PRO A 23 -19.20 3.22 -9.07
CA PRO A 23 -18.56 2.93 -7.80
C PRO A 23 -17.05 2.99 -7.96
N ALA A 24 -16.38 3.52 -6.94
CA ALA A 24 -14.92 3.68 -6.89
C ALA A 24 -14.40 3.18 -5.54
N VAL A 25 -13.63 2.12 -5.59
CA VAL A 25 -12.97 1.50 -4.44
C VAL A 25 -11.60 2.14 -4.29
N ALA A 26 -11.30 2.71 -3.12
CA ALA A 26 -10.00 3.26 -2.80
C ALA A 26 -9.16 2.22 -2.05
N TYR A 27 -8.07 1.82 -2.68
CA TYR A 27 -7.05 0.92 -2.15
C TYR A 27 -5.79 1.73 -1.82
N ASP A 28 -5.45 1.80 -0.55
CA ASP A 28 -4.26 2.52 -0.12
C ASP A 28 -3.01 1.66 -0.34
N THR A 29 -2.14 2.12 -1.23
CA THR A 29 -0.88 1.43 -1.53
C THR A 29 0.09 1.46 -0.35
N ILE A 30 -0.15 2.33 0.65
CA ILE A 30 0.64 2.38 1.87
C ILE A 30 0.18 1.36 2.92
N SER A 31 -1.08 1.19 3.25
CA SER A 31 -1.56 0.15 4.17
C SER A 31 -1.83 -1.22 3.53
N GLY A 32 -1.92 -1.29 2.21
CA GLY A 32 -2.33 -2.52 1.52
C GLY A 32 -3.81 -2.85 1.71
N GLU A 33 -4.62 -1.88 2.14
CA GLU A 33 -6.00 -2.09 2.53
C GLU A 33 -6.97 -1.34 1.61
N VAL A 34 -8.16 -1.88 1.46
CA VAL A 34 -9.28 -1.10 0.94
C VAL A 34 -9.75 -0.17 2.05
N VAL A 35 -9.58 1.14 1.84
CA VAL A 35 -9.84 2.12 2.90
C VAL A 35 -11.23 2.74 2.82
N MET A 36 -11.82 2.80 1.63
CA MET A 36 -13.20 3.26 1.47
C MET A 36 -13.75 2.90 0.08
N MET A 37 -15.07 3.05 -0.06
CA MET A 37 -15.78 3.06 -1.33
C MET A 37 -16.65 4.31 -1.40
N ALA A 38 -16.68 4.95 -2.56
CA ALA A 38 -17.53 6.09 -2.86
C ALA A 38 -17.98 6.03 -4.32
N TYR A 39 -18.70 7.04 -4.79
CA TYR A 39 -19.14 7.14 -6.18
C TYR A 39 -18.43 8.28 -6.88
N MET A 40 -18.21 8.10 -8.18
CA MET A 40 -17.68 9.13 -9.06
C MET A 40 -18.62 9.33 -10.25
N ASN A 41 -18.71 10.57 -10.71
CA ASN A 41 -19.28 10.92 -12.01
C ASN A 41 -18.16 11.35 -12.96
N ARG A 42 -18.46 11.64 -14.22
CA ARG A 42 -17.44 12.07 -15.19
C ARG A 42 -16.64 13.28 -14.71
N GLU A 43 -17.31 14.25 -14.09
CA GLU A 43 -16.67 15.47 -13.60
C GLU A 43 -15.68 15.19 -12.45
N SER A 44 -16.10 14.41 -11.43
CA SER A 44 -15.23 14.05 -10.31
C SER A 44 -14.03 13.22 -10.76
N LEU A 45 -14.21 12.34 -11.74
CA LEU A 45 -13.14 11.54 -12.30
C LEU A 45 -12.13 12.40 -13.07
N MET A 46 -12.61 13.33 -13.89
CA MET A 46 -11.72 14.30 -14.57
C MET A 46 -10.92 15.15 -13.58
N LEU A 47 -11.58 15.70 -12.55
CA LEU A 47 -10.90 16.48 -11.51
C LEU A 47 -9.85 15.64 -10.76
N THR A 48 -10.13 14.37 -10.54
CA THR A 48 -9.16 13.45 -9.91
C THR A 48 -7.93 13.27 -10.79
N LEU A 49 -8.10 13.06 -12.10
CA LEU A 49 -7.00 12.89 -13.05
C LEU A 49 -6.19 14.19 -13.23
N GLU A 50 -6.87 15.33 -13.29
CA GLU A 50 -6.24 16.64 -13.48
C GLU A 50 -5.44 17.08 -12.25
N THR A 51 -5.99 16.86 -11.05
CA THR A 51 -5.36 17.33 -9.80
C THR A 51 -4.42 16.31 -9.17
N GLY A 52 -4.53 15.03 -9.52
CA GLY A 52 -3.85 13.94 -8.86
C GLY A 52 -4.39 13.61 -7.45
N TYR A 53 -5.53 14.21 -7.05
CA TYR A 53 -6.18 13.98 -5.75
C TYR A 53 -7.63 13.54 -5.94
N CYS A 54 -8.04 12.50 -5.20
CA CYS A 54 -9.35 11.91 -5.35
C CYS A 54 -10.48 12.87 -4.99
N THR A 55 -11.34 13.08 -5.98
CA THR A 55 -12.59 13.83 -5.88
C THR A 55 -13.73 12.87 -6.18
N TYR A 56 -14.74 12.86 -5.36
CA TYR A 56 -15.89 11.95 -5.44
C TYR A 56 -17.20 12.72 -5.65
N PHE A 57 -18.27 11.98 -5.93
CA PHE A 57 -19.62 12.51 -6.00
C PHE A 57 -20.46 12.02 -4.82
N SER A 58 -21.01 12.92 -4.04
CA SER A 58 -21.89 12.60 -2.91
C SER A 58 -23.33 12.42 -3.38
N ARG A 59 -23.84 11.18 -3.37
CA ARG A 59 -25.24 10.88 -3.75
C ARG A 59 -26.27 11.59 -2.86
N SER A 60 -26.02 11.70 -1.55
CA SER A 60 -26.94 12.34 -0.62
C SER A 60 -26.95 13.86 -0.73
N ARG A 61 -25.79 14.48 -1.03
CA ARG A 61 -25.65 15.93 -1.15
C ARG A 61 -25.74 16.43 -2.59
N GLN A 62 -25.75 15.52 -3.57
CA GLN A 62 -25.76 15.81 -5.01
C GLN A 62 -24.67 16.82 -5.41
N LYS A 63 -23.46 16.64 -4.90
CA LYS A 63 -22.31 17.52 -5.19
C LYS A 63 -20.98 16.78 -5.13
N LEU A 64 -20.01 17.35 -5.80
CA LEU A 64 -18.62 16.94 -5.70
C LEU A 64 -18.07 17.18 -4.29
N TRP A 65 -17.10 16.35 -3.89
CA TRP A 65 -16.30 16.59 -2.69
C TRP A 65 -14.90 15.99 -2.88
N LYS A 66 -13.89 16.80 -2.60
CA LYS A 66 -12.50 16.36 -2.58
C LYS A 66 -12.23 15.66 -1.25
N LYS A 67 -11.68 14.46 -1.31
CA LYS A 67 -11.31 13.74 -0.09
C LYS A 67 -10.26 14.54 0.69
N GLY A 68 -10.53 14.75 1.97
CA GLY A 68 -9.66 15.52 2.85
C GLY A 68 -9.81 17.04 2.76
N GLU A 69 -10.79 17.57 2.00
CA GLU A 69 -11.03 19.00 1.85
C GLU A 69 -11.16 19.75 3.21
N THR A 70 -11.79 19.11 4.20
CA THR A 70 -11.99 19.67 5.52
C THR A 70 -11.00 19.12 6.56
N SER A 71 -10.69 17.82 6.48
CA SER A 71 -9.88 17.11 7.50
C SER A 71 -8.38 17.16 7.23
N GLY A 72 -7.94 17.51 6.03
CA GLY A 72 -6.56 17.34 5.60
C GLY A 72 -6.17 15.89 5.22
N ASN A 73 -7.05 14.90 5.46
CA ASN A 73 -6.81 13.49 5.17
C ASN A 73 -7.07 13.20 3.69
N VAL A 74 -6.15 13.64 2.84
CA VAL A 74 -6.25 13.57 1.38
C VAL A 74 -5.90 12.17 0.83
N GLN A 75 -6.36 11.90 -0.37
CA GLN A 75 -6.02 10.71 -1.16
C GLN A 75 -5.32 11.16 -2.44
N LYS A 76 -4.03 10.87 -2.56
CA LYS A 76 -3.28 11.10 -3.79
C LYS A 76 -3.44 9.90 -4.70
N LEU A 77 -3.90 10.11 -5.92
CA LEU A 77 -4.04 9.05 -6.93
C LEU A 77 -2.66 8.61 -7.42
N ILE A 78 -2.40 7.29 -7.39
CA ILE A 78 -1.21 6.65 -7.94
C ILE A 78 -1.54 5.95 -9.26
N ARG A 79 -2.62 5.16 -9.28
CA ARG A 79 -3.12 4.48 -10.48
C ARG A 79 -4.63 4.36 -10.44
N LEU A 80 -5.22 4.39 -11.63
CA LEU A 80 -6.62 4.10 -11.86
C LEU A 80 -6.75 2.81 -12.66
N LYS A 81 -7.63 1.93 -12.23
CA LYS A 81 -7.99 0.70 -12.94
C LYS A 81 -9.51 0.62 -13.07
N VAL A 82 -9.96 -0.06 -14.09
CA VAL A 82 -11.37 -0.43 -14.30
C VAL A 82 -11.46 -1.94 -14.24
N ASP A 83 -12.57 -2.48 -13.76
CA ASP A 83 -12.79 -3.92 -13.73
C ASP A 83 -13.14 -4.50 -15.11
N CYS A 84 -13.36 -5.82 -15.16
CA CYS A 84 -13.45 -6.53 -16.44
C CYS A 84 -14.70 -6.20 -17.29
N ASP A 85 -15.74 -5.68 -16.69
CA ASP A 85 -16.99 -5.29 -17.39
C ASP A 85 -17.28 -3.78 -17.33
N GLY A 86 -16.34 -3.01 -16.76
CA GLY A 86 -16.31 -1.55 -16.86
C GLY A 86 -17.19 -0.82 -15.84
N ASP A 87 -17.78 -1.49 -14.88
CA ASP A 87 -18.78 -0.91 -13.97
C ASP A 87 -18.23 -0.54 -12.57
N THR A 88 -16.95 -0.78 -12.32
CA THR A 88 -16.29 -0.44 -11.05
C THR A 88 -14.88 0.08 -11.27
N LEU A 89 -14.51 1.13 -10.54
CA LEU A 89 -13.16 1.69 -10.55
C LEU A 89 -12.38 1.25 -9.30
N LEU A 90 -11.11 0.89 -9.48
CA LEU A 90 -10.13 0.75 -8.42
C LEU A 90 -9.16 1.93 -8.46
N LEU A 91 -9.18 2.74 -7.42
CA LEU A 91 -8.24 3.83 -7.21
C LEU A 91 -7.12 3.33 -6.30
N GLU A 92 -5.94 3.10 -6.84
CA GLU A 92 -4.73 2.89 -6.03
C GLU A 92 -4.24 4.26 -5.59
N ILE A 93 -4.22 4.49 -4.27
CA ILE A 93 -3.97 5.80 -3.68
C ILE A 93 -2.86 5.75 -2.61
N GLU A 94 -2.31 6.91 -2.28
CA GLU A 94 -1.60 7.16 -1.03
C GLU A 94 -2.55 7.94 -0.10
N GLN A 95 -2.97 7.30 1.02
CA GLN A 95 -3.83 7.92 2.01
C GLN A 95 -2.99 8.72 3.02
N SER A 96 -3.31 9.99 3.22
CA SER A 96 -2.79 10.78 4.33
C SER A 96 -3.80 10.80 5.48
N GLY A 97 -3.38 10.36 6.68
CA GLY A 97 -4.26 10.26 7.85
C GLY A 97 -5.37 9.22 7.69
N GLY A 98 -6.34 9.22 8.57
CA GLY A 98 -7.46 8.27 8.55
C GLY A 98 -8.42 8.49 7.37
N ALA A 99 -8.82 7.41 6.72
CA ALA A 99 -9.77 7.50 5.61
C ALA A 99 -11.22 7.71 6.08
N CYS A 100 -11.58 7.17 7.25
CA CYS A 100 -12.94 7.24 7.77
C CYS A 100 -13.21 8.55 8.52
N HIS A 101 -14.43 9.09 8.35
CA HIS A 101 -14.89 10.27 9.08
C HIS A 101 -15.11 10.02 10.58
N THR A 102 -15.12 8.75 11.01
CA THR A 102 -15.21 8.33 12.42
C THR A 102 -13.85 8.24 13.11
N GLY A 103 -12.76 8.60 12.41
CA GLY A 103 -11.40 8.58 12.94
C GLY A 103 -10.62 7.29 12.74
N HIS A 104 -11.21 6.28 12.06
CA HIS A 104 -10.52 5.04 11.72
C HIS A 104 -9.71 5.18 10.44
N ASP A 105 -8.67 4.36 10.29
CA ASP A 105 -7.83 4.32 9.10
C ASP A 105 -8.59 3.84 7.86
N SER A 106 -9.56 2.93 8.02
CA SER A 106 -10.44 2.42 6.97
C SER A 106 -11.90 2.54 7.34
N CYS A 107 -12.79 2.71 6.36
CA CYS A 107 -14.24 2.59 6.53
C CYS A 107 -14.67 1.13 6.81
N PHE A 108 -13.82 0.18 6.49
CA PHE A 108 -14.06 -1.26 6.69
C PHE A 108 -13.46 -1.78 8.00
N TYR A 109 -13.60 -1.00 9.07
CA TYR A 109 -13.05 -1.30 10.40
C TYR A 109 -13.90 -2.28 11.24
N ARG A 110 -14.98 -2.83 10.68
CA ARG A 110 -15.83 -3.82 11.36
C ARG A 110 -15.84 -5.13 10.61
N GLU A 111 -15.65 -6.22 11.34
CA GLU A 111 -15.66 -7.59 10.86
C GLU A 111 -16.80 -8.39 11.49
N TRP A 112 -17.47 -9.22 10.71
CA TRP A 112 -18.44 -10.21 11.21
C TRP A 112 -17.72 -11.48 11.64
N ASN A 113 -17.77 -11.82 12.94
CA ASN A 113 -17.08 -12.98 13.49
C ASN A 113 -17.92 -14.27 13.51
N GLY A 114 -19.09 -14.29 12.86
CA GLY A 114 -20.05 -15.38 12.88
C GLY A 114 -21.25 -15.13 13.80
N GLU A 115 -21.12 -14.25 14.80
CA GLU A 115 -22.16 -13.98 15.81
C GLU A 115 -22.47 -12.47 15.94
N SER A 116 -21.46 -11.62 15.82
CA SER A 116 -21.59 -10.16 15.99
C SER A 116 -20.58 -9.39 15.13
N TRP A 117 -20.84 -8.11 14.94
CA TRP A 117 -19.88 -7.18 14.38
C TRP A 117 -18.91 -6.71 15.47
N ARG A 118 -17.62 -6.83 15.22
CA ARG A 118 -16.57 -6.29 16.09
C ARG A 118 -15.69 -5.30 15.33
N GLU A 119 -15.13 -4.33 16.05
CA GLU A 119 -14.10 -3.47 15.49
C GLU A 119 -12.78 -4.24 15.35
N VAL A 120 -12.14 -4.09 14.21
CA VAL A 120 -10.82 -4.65 13.93
C VAL A 120 -9.88 -3.55 13.52
N ARG A 121 -8.64 -3.67 13.95
CA ARG A 121 -7.56 -2.84 13.42
C ARG A 121 -7.02 -3.53 12.17
N ALA A 122 -6.74 -2.76 11.12
CA ALA A 122 -6.03 -3.30 9.97
C ALA A 122 -4.73 -3.97 10.43
N ALA A 123 -4.58 -5.25 10.13
CA ALA A 123 -3.34 -5.95 10.37
C ALA A 123 -2.28 -5.40 9.40
N GLY A 124 -1.04 -5.24 9.86
CA GLY A 124 0.05 -4.88 8.98
C GLY A 124 0.24 -5.93 7.88
N ASP A 125 0.14 -5.54 6.62
CA ASP A 125 0.54 -6.41 5.51
C ASP A 125 2.06 -6.52 5.46
N ILE A 126 2.59 -7.67 5.90
CA ILE A 126 4.02 -7.92 5.94
C ILE A 126 4.68 -7.82 4.55
N GLY A 127 4.03 -8.34 3.52
CA GLY A 127 4.58 -8.30 2.16
C GLY A 127 4.73 -6.87 1.66
N ARG A 128 3.79 -6.02 2.05
CA ARG A 128 3.85 -4.61 1.76
C ARG A 128 4.90 -3.88 2.61
N ALA A 129 5.00 -4.16 3.91
CA ALA A 129 6.03 -3.59 4.77
C ALA A 129 7.42 -3.87 4.20
N MET A 130 7.66 -5.09 3.73
CA MET A 130 8.91 -5.50 3.07
C MET A 130 9.17 -4.71 1.78
N ARG A 131 8.14 -4.46 0.93
CA ARG A 131 8.32 -3.64 -0.29
C ARG A 131 8.62 -2.19 0.03
N LEU A 132 7.92 -1.60 1.00
CA LEU A 132 8.17 -0.22 1.44
C LEU A 132 9.59 -0.07 2.01
N GLU A 133 10.04 -1.03 2.82
CA GLU A 133 11.39 -1.04 3.35
C GLU A 133 12.43 -1.11 2.23
N TYR A 134 12.18 -1.94 1.21
CA TYR A 134 13.04 -1.99 0.03
C TYR A 134 13.12 -0.64 -0.70
N ASP A 135 12.00 0.07 -0.86
CA ASP A 135 11.97 1.40 -1.46
C ASP A 135 12.72 2.44 -0.62
N VAL A 136 12.70 2.30 0.71
CA VAL A 136 13.50 3.14 1.62
C VAL A 136 14.98 2.86 1.41
N VAL A 137 15.42 1.60 1.39
CA VAL A 137 16.80 1.19 1.14
C VAL A 137 17.28 1.73 -0.21
N LYS A 138 16.50 1.53 -1.27
CA LYS A 138 16.80 2.04 -2.62
C LYS A 138 16.97 3.56 -2.63
N ARG A 139 16.04 4.29 -2.04
CA ARG A 139 16.14 5.77 -1.96
C ARG A 139 17.38 6.23 -1.18
N ARG A 140 17.79 5.50 -0.12
CA ARG A 140 19.00 5.80 0.63
C ARG A 140 20.27 5.53 -0.18
N ALA A 141 20.28 4.49 -1.00
CA ALA A 141 21.39 4.20 -1.90
C ALA A 141 21.54 5.26 -3.01
N GLU A 142 20.41 5.67 -3.61
CA GLU A 142 20.38 6.67 -4.67
C GLU A 142 20.63 8.10 -4.16
N ASN A 143 20.20 8.40 -2.92
CA ASN A 143 20.34 9.71 -2.27
C ASN A 143 20.93 9.54 -0.86
N PRO A 144 22.26 9.34 -0.75
CA PRO A 144 22.91 9.12 0.53
C PRO A 144 22.67 10.27 1.51
N LYS A 145 22.46 9.93 2.79
CA LYS A 145 22.24 10.90 3.87
C LYS A 145 23.24 10.64 4.99
N GLU A 146 23.89 11.70 5.46
CA GLU A 146 24.80 11.63 6.61
C GLU A 146 24.09 11.05 7.84
N GLY A 147 24.77 10.14 8.54
CA GLY A 147 24.23 9.44 9.70
C GLY A 147 23.25 8.32 9.39
N SER A 148 22.99 8.01 8.11
CA SER A 148 22.11 6.89 7.73
C SER A 148 22.77 5.55 7.98
N TYR A 149 22.12 4.70 8.80
CA TYR A 149 22.58 3.34 9.04
C TYR A 149 22.52 2.47 7.77
N THR A 150 21.51 2.65 6.92
CA THR A 150 21.44 1.97 5.62
C THR A 150 22.65 2.29 4.75
N ASN A 151 23.02 3.57 4.65
CA ASN A 151 24.23 3.97 3.90
C ASN A 151 25.50 3.38 4.51
N TYR A 152 25.60 3.36 5.83
CA TYR A 152 26.74 2.70 6.51
C TYR A 152 26.84 1.21 6.14
N LEU A 153 25.73 0.47 6.11
CA LEU A 153 25.73 -0.95 5.74
C LEU A 153 26.16 -1.14 4.28
N LEU A 154 25.61 -0.35 3.36
CA LEU A 154 25.95 -0.41 1.93
C LEU A 154 27.44 -0.05 1.69
N ASP A 155 27.97 0.95 2.38
CA ASP A 155 29.39 1.33 2.31
C ASP A 155 30.33 0.26 2.84
N LYS A 156 29.91 -0.49 3.86
CA LYS A 156 30.67 -1.61 4.43
C LYS A 156 30.58 -2.90 3.61
N GLY A 157 29.59 -2.97 2.73
CA GLY A 157 29.41 -4.06 1.78
C GLY A 157 28.86 -5.36 2.37
N VAL A 158 28.80 -6.37 1.52
CA VAL A 158 28.10 -7.64 1.75
C VAL A 158 28.52 -8.36 3.02
N ASP A 159 29.80 -8.37 3.38
CA ASP A 159 30.28 -9.08 4.58
C ASP A 159 29.67 -8.51 5.86
N LYS A 160 29.56 -7.17 5.94
CA LYS A 160 28.92 -6.51 7.09
C LYS A 160 27.42 -6.77 7.14
N ILE A 161 26.76 -6.74 5.99
CA ILE A 161 25.34 -7.01 5.88
C ILE A 161 25.04 -8.46 6.28
N CYS A 162 25.80 -9.43 5.73
CA CYS A 162 25.65 -10.86 6.08
C CYS A 162 25.91 -11.12 7.57
N LYS A 163 26.90 -10.43 8.16
CA LYS A 163 27.13 -10.52 9.60
C LYS A 163 25.89 -10.10 10.39
N LYS A 164 25.25 -8.98 10.01
CA LYS A 164 24.03 -8.50 10.68
C LYS A 164 22.86 -9.47 10.50
N VAL A 165 22.64 -10.00 9.30
CA VAL A 165 21.61 -11.03 9.07
C VAL A 165 21.81 -12.23 10.02
N GLY A 166 23.06 -12.69 10.21
CA GLY A 166 23.38 -13.78 11.13
C GLY A 166 23.17 -13.43 12.61
N GLU A 167 23.48 -12.21 13.02
CA GLU A 167 23.23 -11.68 14.37
C GLU A 167 21.73 -11.68 14.67
N GLU A 168 20.90 -11.01 13.85
CA GLU A 168 19.45 -10.90 14.06
C GLU A 168 18.74 -12.26 14.00
N ALA A 169 19.16 -13.15 13.10
CA ALA A 169 18.64 -14.52 13.08
C ALA A 169 18.92 -15.27 14.40
N THR A 170 20.11 -15.06 15.00
CA THR A 170 20.46 -15.67 16.27
C THR A 170 19.67 -15.06 17.43
N GLU A 171 19.45 -13.75 17.41
CA GLU A 171 18.65 -13.02 18.40
C GLU A 171 17.18 -13.45 18.36
N CYS A 172 16.61 -13.67 17.18
CA CYS A 172 15.28 -14.32 17.03
C CYS A 172 15.21 -15.69 17.74
N VAL A 173 16.24 -16.52 17.58
CA VAL A 173 16.29 -17.85 18.24
C VAL A 173 16.36 -17.72 19.76
N ILE A 174 17.15 -16.76 20.27
CA ILE A 174 17.30 -16.51 21.71
C ILE A 174 15.99 -15.99 22.28
N ALA A 175 15.37 -14.99 21.66
CA ALA A 175 14.09 -14.43 22.07
C ALA A 175 12.97 -15.50 22.10
N ALA A 176 12.91 -16.35 21.08
CA ALA A 176 11.96 -17.47 21.03
C ALA A 176 12.20 -18.49 22.16
N LYS A 177 13.46 -18.84 22.46
CA LYS A 177 13.82 -19.72 23.58
C LYS A 177 13.42 -19.13 24.94
N ASN A 178 13.59 -17.84 25.10
CA ASN A 178 13.24 -17.10 26.31
C ASN A 178 11.72 -16.85 26.41
N ARG A 179 10.94 -17.16 25.37
CA ARG A 179 9.50 -16.85 25.25
C ARG A 179 9.21 -15.36 25.42
N SER A 180 10.12 -14.51 24.98
CA SER A 180 9.95 -13.06 24.95
C SER A 180 9.27 -12.67 23.63
N GLU A 181 7.96 -12.46 23.67
CA GLU A 181 7.17 -12.09 22.47
C GLU A 181 7.60 -10.74 21.92
N GLU A 182 7.86 -9.76 22.78
CA GLU A 182 8.26 -8.41 22.38
C GLU A 182 9.65 -8.40 21.70
N GLU A 183 10.65 -9.08 22.30
CA GLU A 183 11.98 -9.20 21.70
C GLU A 183 11.89 -9.93 20.35
N LEU A 184 11.13 -11.04 20.28
CA LEU A 184 10.99 -11.79 19.03
C LEU A 184 10.38 -10.94 17.91
N GLN A 185 9.44 -10.05 18.21
CA GLN A 185 8.85 -9.14 17.22
C GLN A 185 9.90 -8.15 16.69
N TRP A 186 10.72 -7.57 17.57
CA TRP A 186 11.76 -6.64 17.17
C TRP A 186 12.86 -7.33 16.36
N GLU A 187 13.39 -8.46 16.85
CA GLU A 187 14.47 -9.17 16.15
C GLU A 187 14.02 -9.71 14.78
N ALA A 188 12.75 -10.14 14.67
CA ALA A 188 12.19 -10.54 13.38
C ALA A 188 12.07 -9.36 12.41
N ALA A 189 11.73 -8.17 12.90
CA ALA A 189 11.67 -6.96 12.07
C ALA A 189 13.09 -6.54 11.62
N ASP A 190 14.08 -6.59 12.52
CA ASP A 190 15.48 -6.26 12.22
C ASP A 190 16.09 -7.27 11.25
N LEU A 191 15.75 -8.55 11.37
CA LEU A 191 16.16 -9.58 10.41
C LEU A 191 15.59 -9.27 9.00
N ILE A 192 14.31 -8.91 8.90
CA ILE A 192 13.69 -8.53 7.63
C ILE A 192 14.36 -7.29 7.04
N TYR A 193 14.65 -6.29 7.86
CA TYR A 193 15.37 -5.09 7.44
C TYR A 193 16.75 -5.43 6.84
N HIS A 194 17.59 -6.20 7.57
CA HIS A 194 18.91 -6.56 7.09
C HIS A 194 18.86 -7.47 5.86
N MET A 195 17.87 -8.36 5.78
CA MET A 195 17.60 -9.14 4.56
C MET A 195 17.20 -8.24 3.39
N THR A 196 16.45 -7.16 3.63
CA THR A 196 16.08 -6.19 2.59
C THR A 196 17.30 -5.48 2.02
N VAL A 197 18.24 -5.05 2.91
CA VAL A 197 19.52 -4.44 2.50
C VAL A 197 20.36 -5.44 1.70
N LEU A 198 20.41 -6.71 2.14
CA LEU A 198 21.13 -7.77 1.43
C LEU A 198 20.55 -8.03 0.03
N LEU A 199 19.23 -8.13 -0.10
CA LEU A 199 18.57 -8.30 -1.40
C LEU A 199 18.89 -7.15 -2.34
N TYR A 200 18.82 -5.91 -1.84
CA TYR A 200 19.16 -4.72 -2.63
C TYR A 200 20.62 -4.76 -3.10
N GLU A 201 21.58 -5.06 -2.21
CA GLU A 201 23.01 -5.18 -2.53
C GLU A 201 23.28 -6.23 -3.61
N GLN A 202 22.50 -7.31 -3.63
CA GLN A 202 22.60 -8.40 -4.61
C GLN A 202 21.76 -8.15 -5.89
N GLY A 203 21.15 -6.96 -6.06
CA GLY A 203 20.31 -6.63 -7.20
C GLY A 203 18.97 -7.40 -7.25
N LEU A 204 18.52 -7.92 -6.12
CA LEU A 204 17.25 -8.64 -5.95
C LEU A 204 16.23 -7.78 -5.19
N ASN A 205 14.99 -8.23 -5.16
CA ASN A 205 13.92 -7.62 -4.38
C ASN A 205 13.01 -8.69 -3.73
N TRP A 206 12.03 -8.27 -2.94
CA TRP A 206 11.10 -9.18 -2.28
C TRP A 206 10.15 -9.89 -3.23
N ASP A 207 9.87 -9.34 -4.42
CA ASP A 207 8.96 -9.97 -5.38
C ASP A 207 9.53 -11.27 -5.92
N VAL A 208 10.83 -11.32 -6.24
CA VAL A 208 11.48 -12.56 -6.68
C VAL A 208 11.57 -13.63 -5.58
N VAL A 209 11.62 -13.22 -4.31
CA VAL A 209 11.54 -14.13 -3.17
C VAL A 209 10.10 -14.64 -3.03
N GLY A 210 9.12 -13.75 -3.13
CA GLY A 210 7.70 -14.07 -3.12
C GLY A 210 7.33 -15.08 -4.21
N ASP A 211 7.82 -14.90 -5.42
CA ASP A 211 7.61 -15.84 -6.53
C ASP A 211 8.12 -17.25 -6.19
N LYS A 212 9.27 -17.35 -5.51
CA LYS A 212 9.79 -18.66 -5.08
C LYS A 212 8.93 -19.30 -3.99
N MET A 213 8.41 -18.50 -3.07
CA MET A 213 7.49 -18.99 -2.03
C MET A 213 6.19 -19.50 -2.64
N LEU A 214 5.58 -18.73 -3.55
CA LEU A 214 4.35 -19.10 -4.25
C LEU A 214 4.55 -20.34 -5.16
N TYR A 215 5.71 -20.45 -5.82
CA TYR A 215 6.06 -21.63 -6.60
C TYR A 215 6.08 -22.91 -5.75
N ARG A 216 6.68 -22.84 -4.55
CA ARG A 216 6.67 -23.98 -3.61
C ARG A 216 5.27 -24.38 -3.16
N GLN A 217 4.38 -23.41 -2.88
CA GLN A 217 3.00 -23.67 -2.49
C GLN A 217 2.19 -24.38 -3.58
N LYS A 218 2.52 -24.16 -4.84
CA LYS A 218 1.88 -24.84 -6.00
C LYS A 218 2.50 -26.21 -6.30
N GLY A 219 3.30 -26.78 -5.39
CA GLY A 219 3.91 -28.10 -5.54
C GLY A 219 5.19 -28.14 -6.36
N GLY A 220 5.78 -26.99 -6.66
CA GLY A 220 7.11 -26.87 -7.24
C GLY A 220 8.21 -27.25 -6.22
N LYS A 221 9.22 -28.00 -6.64
CA LYS A 221 10.42 -28.34 -5.85
C LYS A 221 11.51 -27.31 -6.08
#